data_f7359c2d981d3ff2164ac4f446e586f4
#
_entry.id   f7359c2d981d3ff2164ac4f446e586f4
#
_cell.length_a   1.000
_cell.length_b   1.000
_cell.length_c   1.000
_cell.angle_alpha   90.00
_cell.angle_beta   90.00
_cell.angle_gamma   90.00
#
_symmetry.space_group_name_H-M   'P 1'
#
loop_
_entity.id
_entity.type
_entity.pdbx_description
1 polymer ?
#
loop_
_entity_poly.entity_id
_entity_poly.type
_entity_poly.pdbx_seq_one_letter_code
_entity_poly.pdbx_strand_id
1 'polypeptide(L)'
;MNTMTKWLMGGLVICSIGIIGCSNRSGAVGEVESVELLRTSKSWNDVELPDYPQGRPELVAVKYIIPPGKKLGWHHHEAMNHGVLVQGELTIIAQDGQTKVMRAGEVVVEMVDAIHHGENRGTEPVVLYMFYLAQKDMPLSAHLQKLGGLRKKFSQSKEEKLDIRNSS
;
A
#
# COMPACT_ATOMS: atom_id res chain seq x y z
N MET A 1 52.12 -2.33 -77.37
CA MET A 1 53.34 -2.25 -76.57
C MET A 1 53.04 -1.24 -75.45
N ASN A 2 52.52 -1.70 -74.35
CA ASN A 2 52.28 -0.84 -73.20
C ASN A 2 52.55 -1.65 -71.94
N THR A 3 53.53 -1.23 -71.22
CA THR A 3 54.01 -1.75 -69.99
C THR A 3 53.04 -1.30 -68.86
N MET A 4 52.37 -2.25 -68.23
CA MET A 4 51.51 -1.99 -67.02
C MET A 4 52.39 -2.02 -65.79
N THR A 5 52.50 -0.90 -65.13
CA THR A 5 53.19 -0.73 -63.87
C THR A 5 52.15 -1.09 -62.74
N LYS A 6 52.45 -2.16 -61.98
CA LYS A 6 51.65 -2.54 -60.80
C LYS A 6 52.12 -1.75 -59.58
N TRP A 7 51.25 -0.96 -59.01
CA TRP A 7 51.42 -0.35 -57.67
C TRP A 7 50.93 -1.31 -56.61
N LEU A 8 51.83 -1.76 -55.74
CA LEU A 8 51.50 -2.42 -54.52
C LEU A 8 51.15 -1.36 -53.51
N MET A 9 49.85 -1.31 -53.08
CA MET A 9 49.44 -0.56 -51.91
C MET A 9 49.53 -1.48 -50.65
N GLY A 10 50.56 -1.20 -49.84
CA GLY A 10 50.68 -1.81 -48.51
C GLY A 10 49.60 -1.25 -47.56
N GLY A 11 48.63 -2.06 -47.19
CA GLY A 11 47.65 -1.70 -46.18
C GLY A 11 48.25 -1.78 -44.77
N LEU A 12 48.41 -0.63 -44.16
CA LEU A 12 48.74 -0.53 -42.71
C LEU A 12 47.55 -0.88 -41.89
N VAL A 13 47.53 -2.08 -41.28
CA VAL A 13 46.51 -2.47 -40.30
C VAL A 13 46.87 -1.80 -39.00
N ILE A 14 46.14 -0.73 -38.64
CA ILE A 14 46.23 -0.12 -37.34
C ILE A 14 45.33 -0.95 -36.38
N CYS A 15 45.99 -1.78 -35.58
CA CYS A 15 45.31 -2.53 -34.49
C CYS A 15 45.01 -1.54 -33.37
N SER A 16 43.78 -1.01 -33.34
CA SER A 16 43.30 -0.19 -32.24
C SER A 16 43.08 -1.10 -31.00
N ILE A 17 44.05 -1.09 -30.10
CA ILE A 17 43.90 -1.70 -28.77
C ILE A 17 42.86 -0.87 -28.01
N GLY A 18 41.62 -1.32 -28.02
CA GLY A 18 40.59 -0.78 -27.17
C GLY A 18 40.94 -1.03 -25.71
N ILE A 19 41.35 0.02 -25.00
CA ILE A 19 41.47 0.00 -23.56
C ILE A 19 40.03 -0.14 -23.02
N ILE A 20 39.63 -1.36 -22.65
CA ILE A 20 38.45 -1.58 -21.84
C ILE A 20 38.75 -0.96 -20.50
N GLY A 21 38.37 0.29 -20.32
CA GLY A 21 38.33 0.95 -19.03
C GLY A 21 37.32 0.19 -18.14
N CYS A 22 37.81 -0.68 -17.27
CA CYS A 22 37.07 -1.12 -16.13
C CYS A 22 36.73 0.14 -15.31
N SER A 23 35.51 0.69 -15.52
CA SER A 23 34.91 1.61 -14.56
C SER A 23 34.78 0.84 -13.28
N ASN A 24 35.79 0.92 -12.41
CA ASN A 24 35.63 0.65 -11.00
C ASN A 24 34.57 1.64 -10.50
N ARG A 25 33.29 1.26 -10.51
CA ARG A 25 32.32 1.84 -9.62
C ARG A 25 32.74 1.44 -8.21
N SER A 26 33.65 2.21 -7.66
CA SER A 26 33.79 2.32 -6.21
C SER A 26 32.44 2.86 -5.74
N GLY A 27 31.50 1.97 -5.45
CA GLY A 27 30.32 2.35 -4.69
C GLY A 27 30.85 3.00 -3.43
N ALA A 28 30.64 4.29 -3.27
CA ALA A 28 30.93 5.00 -2.05
C ALA A 28 30.09 4.30 -0.95
N VAL A 29 30.73 3.42 -0.21
CA VAL A 29 30.16 2.83 1.00
C VAL A 29 30.12 3.97 2.01
N GLY A 30 28.94 4.61 2.19
CA GLY A 30 28.80 5.52 3.30
C GLY A 30 27.96 6.77 3.15
N GLU A 31 27.39 7.06 1.98
CA GLU A 31 26.42 8.18 1.89
C GLU A 31 25.03 7.75 2.26
N VAL A 32 24.33 8.57 3.06
CA VAL A 32 22.93 8.36 3.41
C VAL A 32 22.07 8.76 2.21
N GLU A 33 21.32 7.81 1.67
CA GLU A 33 20.32 8.08 0.64
C GLU A 33 18.94 8.28 1.31
N SER A 34 18.20 9.31 0.86
CA SER A 34 16.84 9.58 1.31
C SER A 34 15.93 9.65 0.08
N VAL A 35 14.91 8.80 0.06
CA VAL A 35 13.92 8.73 -1.00
C VAL A 35 12.53 8.99 -0.43
N GLU A 36 11.82 10.00 -0.94
CA GLU A 36 10.42 10.21 -0.61
C GLU A 36 9.56 9.18 -1.35
N LEU A 37 8.92 8.27 -0.62
CA LEU A 37 8.11 7.21 -1.22
C LEU A 37 6.71 7.69 -1.60
N LEU A 38 6.13 8.60 -0.83
CA LEU A 38 4.78 9.13 -1.07
C LEU A 38 4.60 10.47 -0.35
N ARG A 39 3.96 11.43 -1.03
CA ARG A 39 3.43 12.66 -0.44
C ARG A 39 2.03 12.90 -0.99
N THR A 40 1.03 12.93 -0.13
CA THR A 40 -0.37 13.07 -0.55
C THR A 40 -1.23 13.68 0.56
N SER A 41 -2.31 14.35 0.19
CA SER A 41 -3.43 14.72 1.06
C SER A 41 -4.68 13.86 0.79
N LYS A 42 -4.52 12.78 -0.02
CA LYS A 42 -5.63 11.92 -0.45
C LYS A 42 -5.36 10.47 -0.11
N SER A 43 -6.42 9.73 0.13
CA SER A 43 -6.41 8.28 0.18
C SER A 43 -6.19 7.68 -1.22
N TRP A 44 -5.93 6.36 -1.27
CA TRP A 44 -5.62 5.65 -2.51
C TRP A 44 -6.71 5.71 -3.58
N ASN A 45 -7.94 6.08 -3.23
CA ASN A 45 -9.08 6.25 -4.13
C ASN A 45 -9.40 7.73 -4.44
N ASP A 46 -8.40 8.61 -4.30
CA ASP A 46 -8.47 10.06 -4.61
C ASP A 46 -9.42 10.89 -3.72
N VAL A 47 -9.90 10.34 -2.61
CA VAL A 47 -10.71 11.09 -1.63
C VAL A 47 -9.78 11.88 -0.69
N GLU A 48 -10.10 13.15 -0.47
CA GLU A 48 -9.36 14.01 0.48
C GLU A 48 -9.37 13.41 1.89
N LEU A 49 -8.22 13.45 2.55
CA LEU A 49 -8.10 13.01 3.93
C LEU A 49 -8.82 14.01 4.85
N PRO A 50 -9.41 13.55 5.96
CA PRO A 50 -10.00 14.44 6.96
C PRO A 50 -8.91 15.24 7.67
N ASP A 51 -9.34 16.26 8.41
CA ASP A 51 -8.48 16.98 9.35
C ASP A 51 -7.91 16.03 10.41
N TYR A 52 -6.77 16.41 11.00
CA TYR A 52 -6.22 15.67 12.13
C TYR A 52 -7.18 15.66 13.30
N PRO A 53 -7.26 14.54 14.06
CA PRO A 53 -8.03 14.49 15.28
C PRO A 53 -7.63 15.62 16.23
N GLN A 54 -8.64 16.31 16.81
CA GLN A 54 -8.40 17.45 17.70
C GLN A 54 -8.06 17.05 19.14
N GLY A 55 -8.19 15.76 19.47
CA GLY A 55 -7.89 15.23 20.78
C GLY A 55 -6.41 14.95 21.02
N ARG A 56 -6.09 14.37 22.18
CA ARG A 56 -4.72 13.94 22.48
C ARG A 56 -4.29 12.84 21.50
N PRO A 57 -3.20 13.00 20.77
CA PRO A 57 -2.80 12.02 19.75
C PRO A 57 -2.40 10.68 20.37
N GLU A 58 -2.79 9.61 19.72
CA GLU A 58 -2.37 8.24 19.95
C GLU A 58 -1.88 7.65 18.63
N LEU A 59 -0.62 7.20 18.60
CA LEU A 59 -0.02 6.58 17.44
C LEU A 59 0.00 5.07 17.65
N VAL A 60 -0.57 4.32 16.69
CA VAL A 60 -0.62 2.87 16.76
C VAL A 60 0.04 2.27 15.53
N ALA A 61 0.94 1.32 15.73
CA ALA A 61 1.56 0.54 14.67
C ALA A 61 1.06 -0.91 14.72
N VAL A 62 0.59 -1.42 13.58
CA VAL A 62 0.08 -2.79 13.45
C VAL A 62 0.80 -3.51 12.33
N LYS A 63 1.25 -4.74 12.58
CA LYS A 63 1.74 -5.64 11.55
C LYS A 63 0.66 -6.63 11.17
N TYR A 64 0.28 -6.65 9.90
CA TYR A 64 -0.59 -7.68 9.33
C TYR A 64 0.24 -8.72 8.60
N ILE A 65 -0.11 -10.00 8.77
CA ILE A 65 0.38 -11.12 7.99
C ILE A 65 -0.85 -11.81 7.41
N ILE A 66 -1.01 -11.75 6.08
CA ILE A 66 -2.17 -12.33 5.39
C ILE A 66 -1.68 -13.50 4.54
N PRO A 67 -1.97 -14.76 4.95
CA PRO A 67 -1.57 -15.93 4.17
C PRO A 67 -2.19 -15.94 2.77
N PRO A 68 -1.62 -16.70 1.81
CA PRO A 68 -2.18 -16.88 0.49
C PRO A 68 -3.67 -17.29 0.52
N GLY A 69 -4.49 -16.68 -0.32
CA GLY A 69 -5.92 -16.94 -0.42
C GLY A 69 -6.76 -16.43 0.77
N LYS A 70 -6.16 -15.72 1.73
CA LYS A 70 -6.89 -15.13 2.86
C LYS A 70 -7.23 -13.67 2.60
N LYS A 71 -8.29 -13.21 3.28
CA LYS A 71 -8.76 -11.82 3.22
C LYS A 71 -9.15 -11.33 4.60
N LEU A 72 -9.06 -10.02 4.79
CA LEU A 72 -9.64 -9.31 5.91
C LEU A 72 -11.16 -9.24 5.75
N GLY A 73 -11.90 -9.10 6.85
CA GLY A 73 -13.34 -8.82 6.78
C GLY A 73 -13.59 -7.41 6.24
N TRP A 74 -14.78 -7.17 5.70
CA TRP A 74 -15.24 -5.84 5.36
C TRP A 74 -15.22 -4.93 6.60
N HIS A 75 -14.57 -3.80 6.51
CA HIS A 75 -14.39 -2.83 7.60
C HIS A 75 -14.23 -1.42 7.05
N HIS A 76 -14.27 -0.44 7.93
CA HIS A 76 -13.82 0.93 7.67
C HIS A 76 -12.88 1.38 8.79
N HIS A 77 -12.11 2.41 8.53
CA HIS A 77 -11.25 3.06 9.53
C HIS A 77 -11.87 4.38 9.97
N GLU A 78 -11.93 4.62 11.29
CA GLU A 78 -12.24 5.93 11.85
C GLU A 78 -10.96 6.77 11.96
N ALA A 79 -9.84 6.12 12.24
CA ALA A 79 -8.53 6.75 12.30
C ALA A 79 -7.87 6.81 10.92
N MET A 80 -7.31 7.98 10.59
CA MET A 80 -6.43 8.14 9.42
C MET A 80 -5.24 7.19 9.55
N ASN A 81 -4.91 6.48 8.46
CA ASN A 81 -3.82 5.52 8.50
C ASN A 81 -3.12 5.39 7.15
N HIS A 82 -1.86 4.99 7.21
CA HIS A 82 -1.03 4.69 6.06
C HIS A 82 -0.14 3.50 6.38
N GLY A 83 0.35 2.83 5.36
CA GLY A 83 1.19 1.68 5.57
C GLY A 83 2.13 1.40 4.41
N VAL A 84 3.10 0.53 4.68
CA VAL A 84 4.05 0.02 3.68
C VAL A 84 3.92 -1.49 3.56
N LEU A 85 3.78 -1.95 2.33
CA LEU A 85 3.83 -3.37 2.02
C LEU A 85 5.29 -3.80 1.92
N VAL A 86 5.72 -4.72 2.77
CA VAL A 86 7.12 -5.18 2.79
C VAL A 86 7.32 -6.53 2.12
N GLN A 87 6.23 -7.29 1.91
CA GLN A 87 6.27 -8.59 1.23
C GLN A 87 4.92 -8.92 0.57
N GLY A 88 4.98 -9.59 -0.57
CA GLY A 88 3.82 -10.11 -1.29
C GLY A 88 3.12 -9.06 -2.15
N GLU A 89 1.89 -9.37 -2.53
CA GLU A 89 0.98 -8.51 -3.28
C GLU A 89 -0.38 -8.47 -2.59
N LEU A 90 -0.85 -7.27 -2.23
CA LEU A 90 -2.13 -7.03 -1.57
C LEU A 90 -3.11 -6.43 -2.56
N THR A 91 -4.30 -6.98 -2.67
CA THR A 91 -5.43 -6.38 -3.38
C THR A 91 -6.39 -5.75 -2.38
N ILE A 92 -6.60 -4.44 -2.47
CA ILE A 92 -7.57 -3.69 -1.68
C ILE A 92 -8.81 -3.47 -2.55
N ILE A 93 -9.98 -3.71 -2.00
CA ILE A 93 -11.26 -3.60 -2.71
C ILE A 93 -12.21 -2.75 -1.87
N ALA A 94 -12.68 -1.65 -2.43
CA ALA A 94 -13.71 -0.79 -1.85
C ALA A 94 -15.11 -1.36 -2.12
N GLN A 95 -16.09 -0.98 -1.30
CA GLN A 95 -17.46 -1.47 -1.46
C GLN A 95 -18.12 -1.02 -2.77
N ASP A 96 -17.69 0.09 -3.34
CA ASP A 96 -18.14 0.61 -4.65
C ASP A 96 -17.51 -0.11 -5.85
N GLY A 97 -16.60 -1.08 -5.60
CA GLY A 97 -15.91 -1.87 -6.61
C GLY A 97 -14.55 -1.31 -7.05
N GLN A 98 -14.14 -0.14 -6.59
CA GLN A 98 -12.78 0.34 -6.84
C GLN A 98 -11.75 -0.62 -6.25
N THR A 99 -10.65 -0.82 -6.96
CA THR A 99 -9.63 -1.80 -6.58
C THR A 99 -8.24 -1.21 -6.74
N LYS A 100 -7.38 -1.46 -5.75
CA LYS A 100 -5.95 -1.14 -5.78
C LYS A 100 -5.15 -2.40 -5.54
N VAL A 101 -4.19 -2.66 -6.42
CA VAL A 101 -3.16 -3.69 -6.21
C VAL A 101 -1.88 -3.01 -5.73
N MET A 102 -1.31 -3.52 -4.65
CA MET A 102 -0.06 -3.04 -4.06
C MET A 102 1.00 -4.12 -4.10
N ARG A 103 2.24 -3.72 -4.30
CA ARG A 103 3.43 -4.58 -4.28
C ARG A 103 4.40 -4.19 -3.18
N ALA A 104 5.29 -5.11 -2.83
CA ALA A 104 6.35 -4.85 -1.84
C ALA A 104 7.15 -3.58 -2.21
N GLY A 105 7.37 -2.73 -1.22
CA GLY A 105 7.97 -1.39 -1.34
C GLY A 105 6.98 -0.25 -1.54
N GLU A 106 5.74 -0.53 -1.91
CA GLU A 106 4.71 0.51 -2.10
C GLU A 106 4.07 0.94 -0.78
N VAL A 107 3.68 2.22 -0.74
CA VAL A 107 2.96 2.84 0.37
C VAL A 107 1.50 3.05 0.00
N VAL A 108 0.60 2.83 0.95
CA VAL A 108 -0.82 3.14 0.83
C VAL A 108 -1.24 4.13 1.91
N VAL A 109 -2.15 5.04 1.56
CA VAL A 109 -2.98 5.78 2.50
C VAL A 109 -4.39 5.24 2.37
N GLU A 110 -4.91 4.67 3.44
CA GLU A 110 -6.22 4.02 3.44
C GLU A 110 -7.37 5.02 3.45
N MET A 111 -8.53 4.54 3.09
CA MET A 111 -9.78 5.30 3.15
C MET A 111 -10.27 5.43 4.59
N VAL A 112 -10.70 6.64 4.96
CA VAL A 112 -11.38 6.90 6.23
C VAL A 112 -12.89 6.84 5.99
N ASP A 113 -13.64 6.24 6.92
CA ASP A 113 -15.10 6.07 6.90
C ASP A 113 -15.68 5.37 5.65
N ALA A 114 -14.84 4.80 4.80
CA ALA A 114 -15.24 4.06 3.61
C ALA A 114 -15.00 2.56 3.75
N ILE A 115 -16.02 1.76 3.42
CA ILE A 115 -16.01 0.31 3.60
C ILE A 115 -15.15 -0.34 2.53
N HIS A 116 -14.20 -1.16 2.98
CA HIS A 116 -13.28 -1.90 2.12
C HIS A 116 -12.77 -3.18 2.79
N HIS A 117 -12.02 -3.97 2.07
CA HIS A 117 -11.22 -5.07 2.60
C HIS A 117 -9.95 -5.27 1.78
N GLY A 118 -8.94 -5.88 2.41
CA GLY A 118 -7.73 -6.34 1.74
C GLY A 118 -7.74 -7.86 1.58
N GLU A 119 -7.22 -8.38 0.45
CA GLU A 119 -7.07 -9.80 0.24
C GLU A 119 -5.73 -10.14 -0.43
N ASN A 120 -5.19 -11.30 -0.06
CA ASN A 120 -4.01 -11.87 -0.67
C ASN A 120 -4.44 -12.87 -1.76
N ARG A 121 -4.34 -12.45 -3.04
CA ARG A 121 -4.60 -13.29 -4.22
C ARG A 121 -3.35 -14.00 -4.74
N GLY A 122 -2.19 -13.68 -4.15
CA GLY A 122 -0.90 -14.24 -4.52
C GLY A 122 -0.63 -15.60 -3.89
N THR A 123 0.60 -16.09 -4.09
CA THR A 123 1.10 -17.37 -3.59
C THR A 123 2.02 -17.24 -2.38
N GLU A 124 2.43 -16.01 -2.05
CA GLU A 124 3.28 -15.68 -0.90
C GLU A 124 2.48 -14.96 0.18
N PRO A 125 2.89 -15.04 1.45
CA PRO A 125 2.29 -14.22 2.50
C PRO A 125 2.45 -12.72 2.21
N VAL A 126 1.39 -11.96 2.42
CA VAL A 126 1.43 -10.51 2.47
C VAL A 126 1.90 -10.08 3.86
N VAL A 127 2.89 -9.20 3.93
CA VAL A 127 3.33 -8.56 5.18
C VAL A 127 3.20 -7.05 5.02
N LEU A 128 2.32 -6.45 5.81
CA LEU A 128 1.96 -5.04 5.77
C LEU A 128 2.14 -4.42 7.15
N TYR A 129 2.85 -3.28 7.23
CA TYR A 129 2.91 -2.45 8.42
C TYR A 129 2.01 -1.25 8.24
N MET A 130 1.05 -1.08 9.15
CA MET A 130 0.10 0.04 9.16
C MET A 130 0.35 0.95 10.37
N PHE A 131 0.27 2.24 10.14
CA PHE A 131 0.45 3.29 11.13
C PHE A 131 -0.81 4.14 11.20
N TYR A 132 -1.45 4.19 12.37
CA TYR A 132 -2.68 4.91 12.61
C TYR A 132 -2.40 6.21 13.36
N LEU A 133 -3.00 7.29 12.88
CA LEU A 133 -3.04 8.58 13.54
C LEU A 133 -4.40 8.71 14.23
N ALA A 134 -4.47 8.25 15.45
CA ALA A 134 -5.69 8.23 16.25
C ALA A 134 -5.64 9.29 17.36
N GLN A 135 -6.71 9.40 18.08
CA GLN A 135 -6.77 10.03 19.42
C GLN A 135 -7.15 8.96 20.45
N LYS A 136 -6.85 9.25 21.70
CA LYS A 136 -7.14 8.34 22.80
C LYS A 136 -8.62 7.88 22.75
N ASP A 137 -8.82 6.57 22.93
CA ASP A 137 -10.13 5.89 22.91
C ASP A 137 -10.82 5.85 21.53
N MET A 138 -10.17 6.30 20.44
CA MET A 138 -10.70 6.21 19.08
C MET A 138 -10.52 4.79 18.52
N PRO A 139 -11.57 4.14 18.00
CA PRO A 139 -11.43 2.86 17.33
C PRO A 139 -10.55 2.99 16.08
N LEU A 140 -9.63 2.05 15.86
CA LEU A 140 -8.80 2.04 14.64
C LEU A 140 -9.60 1.57 13.42
N SER A 141 -10.52 0.62 13.64
CA SER A 141 -11.39 0.09 12.60
C SER A 141 -12.69 -0.49 13.19
N ALA A 142 -13.76 -0.45 12.41
CA ALA A 142 -15.02 -1.09 12.74
C ALA A 142 -15.42 -2.11 11.66
N HIS A 143 -15.72 -3.35 12.08
CA HIS A 143 -16.12 -4.43 11.18
C HIS A 143 -17.64 -4.45 10.98
N LEU A 144 -18.11 -4.64 9.75
CA LEU A 144 -19.54 -4.68 9.41
C LEU A 144 -20.34 -5.73 10.19
N GLN A 145 -19.74 -6.87 10.52
CA GLN A 145 -20.42 -7.91 11.29
C GLN A 145 -20.81 -7.46 12.70
N LYS A 146 -20.01 -6.57 13.35
CA LYS A 146 -20.35 -5.97 14.65
C LYS A 146 -21.49 -4.96 14.52
N LEU A 147 -21.54 -4.20 13.43
CA LEU A 147 -22.60 -3.22 13.18
C LEU A 147 -23.96 -3.88 12.91
N GLY A 148 -24.00 -5.00 12.20
CA GLY A 148 -25.22 -5.80 12.00
C GLY A 148 -25.78 -6.39 13.31
N GLY A 149 -24.92 -6.81 14.22
CA GLY A 149 -25.29 -7.30 15.55
C GLY A 149 -25.85 -6.21 16.47
N LEU A 150 -25.27 -5.00 16.42
CA LEU A 150 -25.78 -3.84 17.15
C LEU A 150 -27.14 -3.37 16.62
N ARG A 151 -27.34 -3.30 15.30
CA ARG A 151 -28.65 -2.98 14.70
C ARG A 151 -29.73 -3.97 15.10
N LYS A 152 -29.46 -5.27 15.12
CA LYS A 152 -30.39 -6.29 15.58
C LYS A 152 -30.74 -6.11 17.06
N LYS A 153 -29.78 -5.83 17.95
CA LYS A 153 -30.02 -5.57 19.36
C LYS A 153 -30.86 -4.30 19.60
N PHE A 154 -30.58 -3.22 18.83
CA PHE A 154 -31.37 -1.98 18.93
C PHE A 154 -32.80 -2.16 18.40
N SER A 155 -33.00 -2.92 17.31
CA SER A 155 -34.33 -3.23 16.80
C SER A 155 -35.14 -4.05 17.79
N GLN A 156 -34.55 -5.12 18.35
CA GLN A 156 -35.20 -5.95 19.34
C GLN A 156 -35.58 -5.19 20.63
N SER A 157 -34.68 -4.33 21.14
CA SER A 157 -34.94 -3.53 22.33
C SER A 157 -36.02 -2.45 22.09
N LYS A 158 -36.24 -2.02 20.86
CA LYS A 158 -37.27 -1.06 20.50
C LYS A 158 -38.63 -1.72 20.35
N GLU A 159 -38.67 -2.93 19.82
CA GLU A 159 -39.90 -3.76 19.75
C GLU A 159 -40.37 -4.19 21.13
N GLU A 160 -39.46 -4.63 22.01
CA GLU A 160 -39.74 -5.03 23.38
C GLU A 160 -40.30 -3.87 24.24
N LYS A 161 -39.79 -2.63 24.05
CA LYS A 161 -40.31 -1.42 24.68
C LYS A 161 -41.68 -0.99 24.15
N LEU A 162 -42.00 -1.30 22.89
CA LEU A 162 -43.28 -0.99 22.27
C LEU A 162 -44.37 -1.94 22.78
N ASP A 163 -44.02 -3.21 22.96
CA ASP A 163 -44.94 -4.26 23.47
C ASP A 163 -45.35 -4.02 24.93
N ILE A 164 -44.41 -3.57 25.76
CA ILE A 164 -44.69 -3.22 27.17
C ILE A 164 -45.61 -2.00 27.27
N ARG A 165 -45.56 -1.06 26.32
CA ARG A 165 -46.46 0.12 26.31
C ARG A 165 -47.89 -0.18 25.84
N ASN A 166 -48.07 -1.22 25.03
CA ASN A 166 -49.37 -1.61 24.51
C ASN A 166 -50.13 -2.63 25.41
N SER A 167 -49.48 -3.12 26.46
CA SER A 167 -50.04 -4.08 27.42
C SER A 167 -50.40 -3.45 28.77
N SER A 168 -50.38 -2.12 28.86
CA SER A 168 -50.79 -1.32 30.03
C SER A 168 -52.02 -0.50 29.67
#